data_b07adde051f97e6dacb98f06883c96ba
#
_entry.id   b07adde051f97e6dacb98f06883c96ba
#
_cell.length_a   1.000
_cell.length_b   1.000
_cell.length_c   1.000
_cell.angle_alpha   90.00
_cell.angle_beta   90.00
_cell.angle_gamma   90.00
#
_symmetry.space_group_name_H-M   'P 1'
#
loop_
_entity.id
_entity.type
_entity.pdbx_description
1 polymer ?
#
loop_
_entity_poly.entity_id
_entity_poly.type
_entity_poly.pdbx_seq_one_letter_code
_entity_poly.pdbx_strand_id
1 'polypeptide(L)'
;MPINMHAAAGGEAALPRMRGALARPPATTEGPGGPSGLQRMRGTVTLSLRTPDQQEPAALISLDAPSAGSEEEPEKAMRGAVQPRDKAVSEASRAIADMAERLGVAPAVRDRALDVFRGMEERKGRAHHYYAKGAGRSGDALYAACLYVACRRAGAPRTFKELAAATRDGAASRKDIGRLITLIRKRLGDEAGGEAMDIGVVRAADYMERFGALLGMGDDEVRAVQEAARRMQDQLDVRRNPDSTAAAIIYMAMEKRAGAARSSIRDVSTATGVAENTIKQAYREISPHAVLLFG
;
A
#
# COMPACT_ATOMS: atom_id res chain seq x y z
N MET A 1 23.37 -29.88 71.15
CA MET A 1 24.71 -29.36 71.37
C MET A 1 25.07 -28.52 70.18
N PRO A 2 25.35 -27.26 70.41
CA PRO A 2 25.53 -26.19 69.41
C PRO A 2 27.00 -25.94 69.05
N ILE A 3 27.24 -24.87 68.31
CA ILE A 3 28.50 -24.16 68.06
C ILE A 3 28.74 -24.13 66.52
N ASN A 4 28.99 -23.04 65.84
CA ASN A 4 29.42 -21.70 66.25
C ASN A 4 29.19 -20.71 65.09
N MET A 5 28.92 -19.49 65.43
CA MET A 5 28.94 -18.29 64.63
C MET A 5 30.37 -17.99 64.11
N HIS A 6 30.47 -17.44 62.90
CA HIS A 6 31.42 -16.35 62.70
C HIS A 6 30.94 -15.39 61.61
N ALA A 7 30.77 -14.15 62.05
CA ALA A 7 30.54 -12.98 61.22
C ALA A 7 31.88 -12.40 60.71
N ALA A 8 31.87 -11.85 59.51
CA ALA A 8 32.84 -10.79 59.08
C ALA A 8 32.14 -10.06 57.92
N ALA A 9 31.75 -8.99 58.11
CA ALA A 9 31.96 -7.56 57.94
C ALA A 9 32.69 -7.16 56.66
N GLY A 10 32.05 -6.26 55.88
CA GLY A 10 32.72 -5.12 55.31
C GLY A 10 33.05 -5.19 53.83
N GLY A 11 32.44 -4.27 53.08
CA GLY A 11 32.93 -3.99 51.74
C GLY A 11 31.89 -3.21 50.89
N GLU A 12 31.51 -2.05 51.37
CA GLU A 12 30.82 -1.05 50.59
C GLU A 12 31.80 -0.44 49.58
N ALA A 13 31.64 -0.73 48.30
CA ALA A 13 32.36 -0.08 47.21
C ALA A 13 31.40 0.78 46.42
N ALA A 14 31.41 2.06 46.67
CA ALA A 14 30.73 3.12 45.97
C ALA A 14 31.24 3.21 44.53
N LEU A 15 30.32 3.16 43.57
CA LEU A 15 30.56 3.46 42.17
C LEU A 15 30.49 4.99 41.93
N PRO A 16 31.44 5.59 41.19
CA PRO A 16 31.42 7.02 40.91
C PRO A 16 30.36 7.38 39.84
N ARG A 17 29.53 8.36 40.17
CA ARG A 17 28.65 9.02 39.24
C ARG A 17 29.44 9.84 38.23
N MET A 18 29.50 9.42 36.99
CA MET A 18 29.91 10.26 35.86
C MET A 18 28.75 11.15 35.42
N ARG A 19 28.87 12.43 35.77
CA ARG A 19 28.09 13.52 35.17
C ARG A 19 28.77 13.87 33.85
N GLY A 20 28.18 13.43 32.72
CA GLY A 20 28.50 13.92 31.39
C GLY A 20 27.73 15.20 31.11
N ALA A 21 28.44 16.33 31.09
CA ALA A 21 27.92 17.63 30.72
C ALA A 21 27.54 17.66 29.22
N LEU A 22 26.32 18.08 28.95
CA LEU A 22 25.88 18.46 27.60
C LEU A 22 26.54 19.77 27.20
N ALA A 23 27.48 19.74 26.28
CA ALA A 23 28.00 20.91 25.62
C ALA A 23 27.00 21.43 24.56
N ARG A 24 26.55 22.64 24.76
CA ARG A 24 25.84 23.44 23.75
C ARG A 24 26.83 23.91 22.68
N PRO A 25 26.47 23.91 21.39
CA PRO A 25 27.27 24.61 20.37
C PRO A 25 27.04 26.13 20.45
N PRO A 26 28.07 26.93 20.10
CA PRO A 26 28.02 28.39 20.25
C PRO A 26 27.18 29.06 19.17
N ALA A 27 26.51 30.12 19.57
CA ALA A 27 25.83 31.06 18.70
C ALA A 27 26.85 31.84 17.87
N THR A 28 26.68 31.85 16.55
CA THR A 28 27.40 32.76 15.67
C THR A 28 26.65 34.07 15.51
N THR A 29 27.36 35.11 15.81
CA THR A 29 27.09 36.53 15.78
C THR A 29 26.65 37.03 14.40
N GLU A 30 25.70 37.94 14.45
CA GLU A 30 25.29 38.83 13.36
C GLU A 30 26.44 39.74 12.90
N GLY A 31 26.45 40.01 11.60
CA GLY A 31 27.16 41.13 10.99
C GLY A 31 26.36 41.70 9.81
N PRO A 32 26.24 43.02 9.68
CA PRO A 32 25.28 43.66 8.80
C PRO A 32 25.88 44.05 7.43
N GLY A 33 25.07 44.05 6.40
CA GLY A 33 25.51 44.60 5.14
C GLY A 33 24.54 44.39 3.99
N GLY A 34 23.62 45.24 3.82
CA GLY A 34 23.09 46.09 2.79
C GLY A 34 22.74 45.55 1.39
N PRO A 35 22.03 46.36 0.63
CA PRO A 35 20.85 45.90 -0.09
C PRO A 35 21.07 45.83 -1.60
N SER A 36 20.15 45.20 -2.29
CA SER A 36 19.67 45.63 -3.63
C SER A 36 19.40 44.45 -4.58
N GLY A 37 18.25 44.52 -5.23
CA GLY A 37 18.02 43.74 -6.42
C GLY A 37 16.61 43.12 -6.55
N LEU A 38 15.57 43.86 -6.16
CA LEU A 38 14.20 43.59 -6.63
C LEU A 38 14.10 43.99 -8.12
N GLN A 39 14.21 43.06 -9.01
CA GLN A 39 13.80 43.25 -10.39
C GLN A 39 12.48 42.52 -10.64
N ARG A 40 11.45 43.32 -10.48
CA ARG A 40 10.05 43.01 -10.77
C ARG A 40 9.88 43.10 -12.28
N MET A 41 9.90 42.01 -13.00
CA MET A 41 9.48 41.95 -14.41
C MET A 41 7.95 41.99 -14.46
N ARG A 42 7.41 43.17 -14.67
CA ARG A 42 6.04 43.39 -15.14
C ARG A 42 6.01 43.11 -16.63
N GLY A 43 5.50 41.92 -17.00
CA GLY A 43 5.09 41.64 -18.37
C GLY A 43 3.72 42.27 -18.63
N THR A 44 3.71 43.37 -19.38
CA THR A 44 2.49 44.00 -19.87
C THR A 44 1.93 43.16 -21.00
N VAL A 45 0.77 42.54 -20.81
CA VAL A 45 0.03 41.91 -21.90
C VAL A 45 -0.78 42.99 -22.60
N THR A 46 -0.36 43.34 -23.82
CA THR A 46 -1.11 44.24 -24.70
C THR A 46 -2.18 43.41 -25.40
N LEU A 47 -3.44 43.64 -25.07
CA LEU A 47 -4.58 43.18 -25.83
C LEU A 47 -4.73 44.06 -27.08
N SER A 48 -4.47 43.52 -28.25
CA SER A 48 -4.88 44.13 -29.51
C SER A 48 -6.26 43.68 -29.91
N LEU A 49 -7.23 44.55 -29.69
CA LEU A 49 -8.55 44.46 -30.28
C LEU A 49 -8.41 44.78 -31.78
N ARG A 50 -8.75 43.86 -32.65
CA ARG A 50 -9.03 44.13 -34.06
C ARG A 50 -10.53 43.94 -34.29
N THR A 51 -11.17 45.06 -34.60
CA THR A 51 -12.54 45.17 -35.08
C THR A 51 -12.65 44.70 -36.54
N PRO A 52 -13.84 44.25 -36.97
CA PRO A 52 -14.08 43.74 -38.31
C PRO A 52 -14.52 44.85 -39.26
N ASP A 53 -14.07 44.81 -40.48
CA ASP A 53 -14.76 45.50 -41.55
C ASP A 53 -14.59 44.79 -42.89
N GLN A 54 -15.74 44.47 -43.45
CA GLN A 54 -16.27 44.60 -44.78
C GLN A 54 -15.82 43.68 -45.93
N GLN A 55 -16.87 43.12 -46.45
CA GLN A 55 -17.33 43.04 -47.85
C GLN A 55 -17.05 41.77 -48.64
N GLU A 56 -18.19 41.10 -48.86
CA GLU A 56 -18.46 40.24 -50.03
C GLU A 56 -18.39 41.04 -51.36
N PRO A 57 -18.25 40.40 -52.53
CA PRO A 57 -19.50 40.01 -53.20
C PRO A 57 -19.51 38.64 -53.94
N ALA A 58 -20.72 38.23 -54.19
CA ALA A 58 -21.21 37.10 -54.90
C ALA A 58 -20.75 36.96 -56.38
N ALA A 59 -20.71 35.71 -56.84
CA ALA A 59 -21.04 35.28 -58.21
C ALA A 59 -21.30 33.78 -58.19
N LEU A 60 -22.53 33.33 -58.24
CA LEU A 60 -23.31 32.93 -59.41
C LEU A 60 -22.84 31.61 -60.08
N ILE A 61 -23.55 30.53 -59.72
CA ILE A 61 -24.24 29.53 -60.56
C ILE A 61 -23.45 28.92 -61.73
N SER A 62 -23.30 27.60 -61.66
CA SER A 62 -23.60 26.72 -62.81
C SER A 62 -24.00 25.34 -62.31
N LEU A 63 -25.24 25.00 -62.64
CA LEU A 63 -25.78 23.65 -62.66
C LEU A 63 -25.22 22.90 -63.87
N ASP A 64 -24.69 21.71 -63.63
CA ASP A 64 -24.84 20.61 -64.56
C ASP A 64 -24.68 19.29 -63.82
N ALA A 65 -25.67 18.47 -63.85
CA ALA A 65 -25.69 17.03 -63.66
C ALA A 65 -26.09 16.43 -65.02
N PRO A 66 -25.97 15.09 -65.25
CA PRO A 66 -25.58 13.96 -64.42
C PRO A 66 -24.62 12.95 -65.14
N SER A 67 -24.04 12.04 -64.39
CA SER A 67 -23.76 10.71 -64.96
C SER A 67 -23.58 9.68 -63.84
N ALA A 68 -24.37 8.65 -63.98
CA ALA A 68 -24.37 7.44 -63.18
C ALA A 68 -23.06 6.65 -63.25
N GLY A 69 -22.65 6.05 -62.14
CA GLY A 69 -21.55 5.08 -62.14
C GLY A 69 -21.16 4.60 -60.74
N SER A 70 -21.64 3.41 -60.40
CA SER A 70 -21.08 2.45 -59.44
C SER A 70 -21.09 2.82 -57.95
N GLU A 71 -22.04 2.21 -57.30
CA GLU A 71 -22.03 1.91 -55.87
C GLU A 71 -20.81 1.04 -55.54
N GLU A 72 -19.77 1.67 -54.93
CA GLU A 72 -18.77 0.94 -54.12
C GLU A 72 -18.87 1.51 -52.73
N GLU A 73 -19.50 0.73 -51.86
CA GLU A 73 -19.52 0.90 -50.42
C GLU A 73 -18.10 1.15 -49.88
N PRO A 74 -17.82 2.22 -49.12
CA PRO A 74 -16.63 2.29 -48.31
C PRO A 74 -16.90 1.63 -46.96
N GLU A 75 -17.04 0.33 -46.95
CA GLU A 75 -17.02 -0.50 -45.74
C GLU A 75 -15.59 -0.64 -45.18
N LYS A 76 -14.88 0.47 -45.01
CA LYS A 76 -13.48 0.47 -44.52
C LYS A 76 -13.08 1.66 -43.66
N ALA A 77 -13.98 2.16 -42.83
CA ALA A 77 -13.64 3.25 -41.91
C ALA A 77 -14.25 3.13 -40.51
N MET A 78 -14.50 1.92 -39.99
CA MET A 78 -14.81 1.68 -38.59
C MET A 78 -13.83 0.71 -37.91
N ARG A 79 -12.56 0.86 -38.16
CA ARG A 79 -11.57 0.47 -37.14
C ARG A 79 -11.52 1.61 -36.14
N GLY A 80 -12.48 1.59 -35.19
CA GLY A 80 -12.62 2.58 -34.15
C GLY A 80 -11.26 2.79 -33.47
N ALA A 81 -10.80 4.01 -33.47
CA ALA A 81 -9.68 4.41 -32.64
C ALA A 81 -10.02 4.03 -31.21
N VAL A 82 -9.34 3.02 -30.66
CA VAL A 82 -9.50 2.55 -29.28
C VAL A 82 -9.33 3.78 -28.39
N GLN A 83 -10.40 4.11 -27.65
CA GLN A 83 -10.39 5.28 -26.78
C GLN A 83 -9.23 5.15 -25.78
N PRO A 84 -8.51 6.22 -25.45
CA PRO A 84 -7.39 6.16 -24.49
C PRO A 84 -7.79 5.49 -23.16
N ARG A 85 -9.06 5.59 -22.77
CA ARG A 85 -9.63 4.92 -21.60
C ARG A 85 -9.67 3.41 -21.76
N ASP A 86 -10.09 2.89 -22.91
CA ASP A 86 -10.16 1.46 -23.17
C ASP A 86 -8.78 0.83 -23.17
N LYS A 87 -7.78 1.54 -23.69
CA LYS A 87 -6.38 1.14 -23.63
C LYS A 87 -5.89 1.05 -22.17
N ALA A 88 -6.19 2.04 -21.34
CA ALA A 88 -5.81 2.02 -19.92
C ALA A 88 -6.46 0.87 -19.15
N VAL A 89 -7.76 0.60 -19.41
CA VAL A 89 -8.48 -0.51 -18.80
C VAL A 89 -7.93 -1.86 -19.26
N SER A 90 -7.58 -2.00 -20.55
CA SER A 90 -6.99 -3.23 -21.09
C SER A 90 -5.61 -3.50 -20.48
N GLU A 91 -4.76 -2.47 -20.34
CA GLU A 91 -3.46 -2.59 -19.68
C GLU A 91 -3.60 -2.95 -18.21
N ALA A 92 -4.49 -2.28 -17.48
CA ALA A 92 -4.79 -2.57 -16.09
C ALA A 92 -5.30 -4.00 -15.90
N SER A 93 -6.20 -4.46 -16.78
CA SER A 93 -6.74 -5.83 -16.73
C SER A 93 -5.64 -6.88 -16.81
N ARG A 94 -4.71 -6.69 -17.75
CA ARG A 94 -3.55 -7.61 -17.90
C ARG A 94 -2.65 -7.56 -16.67
N ALA A 95 -2.27 -6.37 -16.22
CA ALA A 95 -1.36 -6.22 -15.09
C ALA A 95 -1.98 -6.73 -13.77
N ILE A 96 -3.26 -6.45 -13.53
CA ILE A 96 -4.00 -6.98 -12.37
C ILE A 96 -4.10 -8.51 -12.43
N ALA A 97 -4.34 -9.09 -13.61
CA ALA A 97 -4.38 -10.54 -13.79
C ALA A 97 -3.03 -11.19 -13.45
N ASP A 98 -1.94 -10.66 -14.00
CA ASP A 98 -0.57 -11.14 -13.74
C ASP A 98 -0.21 -11.05 -12.24
N MET A 99 -0.59 -9.96 -11.57
CA MET A 99 -0.37 -9.81 -10.13
C MET A 99 -1.24 -10.76 -9.30
N ALA A 100 -2.50 -10.93 -9.69
CA ALA A 100 -3.45 -11.83 -9.02
C ALA A 100 -2.98 -13.28 -9.09
N GLU A 101 -2.44 -13.72 -10.24
CA GLU A 101 -1.85 -15.04 -10.42
C GLU A 101 -0.64 -15.26 -9.50
N ARG A 102 0.31 -14.30 -9.48
CA ARG A 102 1.49 -14.36 -8.59
C ARG A 102 1.11 -14.39 -7.10
N LEU A 103 0.01 -13.76 -6.72
CA LEU A 103 -0.50 -13.72 -5.36
C LEU A 103 -1.40 -14.93 -5.01
N GLY A 104 -1.74 -15.78 -5.97
CA GLY A 104 -2.70 -16.87 -5.79
C GLY A 104 -4.07 -16.36 -5.36
N VAL A 105 -4.56 -15.29 -5.99
CA VAL A 105 -5.83 -14.64 -5.63
C VAL A 105 -6.95 -15.18 -6.51
N ALA A 106 -8.13 -15.44 -5.89
CA ALA A 106 -9.29 -15.96 -6.61
C ALA A 106 -9.75 -15.03 -7.75
N PRO A 107 -10.25 -15.57 -8.88
CA PRO A 107 -10.71 -14.78 -10.02
C PRO A 107 -11.71 -13.68 -9.65
N ALA A 108 -12.65 -13.97 -8.74
CA ALA A 108 -13.62 -12.99 -8.27
C ALA A 108 -12.97 -11.76 -7.58
N VAL A 109 -11.84 -11.93 -6.92
CA VAL A 109 -11.10 -10.82 -6.30
C VAL A 109 -10.35 -10.01 -7.34
N ARG A 110 -9.77 -10.68 -8.35
CA ARG A 110 -9.16 -10.03 -9.52
C ARG A 110 -10.19 -9.13 -10.23
N ASP A 111 -11.40 -9.64 -10.49
CA ASP A 111 -12.44 -8.90 -11.18
C ASP A 111 -12.90 -7.68 -10.37
N ARG A 112 -13.05 -7.84 -9.05
CA ARG A 112 -13.31 -6.70 -8.15
C ARG A 112 -12.19 -5.66 -8.15
N ALA A 113 -10.93 -6.07 -8.28
CA ALA A 113 -9.81 -5.12 -8.37
C ALA A 113 -9.89 -4.31 -9.66
N LEU A 114 -10.30 -4.93 -10.77
CA LEU A 114 -10.55 -4.24 -12.03
C LEU A 114 -11.72 -3.25 -11.92
N ASP A 115 -12.79 -3.61 -11.20
CA ASP A 115 -13.91 -2.69 -10.96
C ASP A 115 -13.50 -1.49 -10.11
N VAL A 116 -12.65 -1.69 -9.10
CA VAL A 116 -12.04 -0.58 -8.34
C VAL A 116 -11.24 0.33 -9.27
N PHE A 117 -10.45 -0.23 -10.17
CA PHE A 117 -9.70 0.55 -11.16
C PHE A 117 -10.63 1.32 -12.12
N ARG A 118 -11.67 0.67 -12.66
CA ARG A 118 -12.67 1.33 -13.52
C ARG A 118 -13.35 2.50 -12.82
N GLY A 119 -13.80 2.30 -11.58
CA GLY A 119 -14.38 3.37 -10.77
C GLY A 119 -13.42 4.54 -10.54
N MET A 120 -12.13 4.28 -10.42
CA MET A 120 -11.10 5.32 -10.34
C MET A 120 -10.93 6.06 -11.67
N GLU A 121 -11.00 5.35 -12.81
CA GLU A 121 -10.94 5.95 -14.15
C GLU A 121 -12.16 6.83 -14.44
N GLU A 122 -13.34 6.41 -14.02
CA GLU A 122 -14.60 7.16 -14.17
C GLU A 122 -14.58 8.49 -13.42
N ARG A 123 -13.97 8.49 -12.24
CA ARG A 123 -13.88 9.67 -11.37
C ARG A 123 -12.62 10.49 -11.59
N LYS A 124 -11.98 10.31 -12.73
CA LYS A 124 -10.72 10.97 -13.13
C LYS A 124 -10.82 12.47 -13.39
N GLY A 125 -11.80 13.22 -12.99
CA GLY A 125 -11.89 14.67 -13.13
C GLY A 125 -10.51 15.37 -13.22
N ARG A 126 -10.42 16.67 -13.10
CA ARG A 126 -9.20 17.54 -13.23
C ARG A 126 -7.94 17.08 -12.46
N ALA A 127 -8.01 15.99 -11.70
CA ALA A 127 -6.89 15.45 -10.91
C ALA A 127 -6.01 14.42 -11.66
N HIS A 128 -6.08 14.34 -12.98
CA HIS A 128 -5.22 13.48 -13.82
C HIS A 128 -3.72 13.64 -13.51
N HIS A 129 -3.30 14.82 -13.08
CA HIS A 129 -1.89 15.12 -12.77
C HIS A 129 -1.36 14.39 -11.53
N TYR A 130 -2.22 13.95 -10.63
CA TYR A 130 -1.82 13.25 -9.40
C TYR A 130 -1.40 11.79 -9.64
N TYR A 131 -2.00 11.13 -10.65
CA TYR A 131 -1.65 9.75 -11.02
C TYR A 131 -0.28 9.67 -11.68
N ALA A 132 0.05 10.63 -12.55
CA ALA A 132 1.32 10.67 -13.25
C ALA A 132 2.53 10.89 -12.31
N LYS A 133 2.33 11.57 -11.19
CA LYS A 133 3.39 11.82 -10.19
C LYS A 133 3.49 10.76 -9.09
N GLY A 134 2.41 10.04 -8.78
CA GLY A 134 2.36 9.10 -7.65
C GLY A 134 2.43 7.63 -8.02
N ALA A 135 2.13 7.28 -9.27
CA ALA A 135 2.08 5.88 -9.72
C ALA A 135 3.44 5.33 -10.19
N GLY A 136 4.50 6.12 -10.11
CA GLY A 136 5.77 5.72 -10.72
C GLY A 136 5.70 5.70 -12.25
N ARG A 137 6.74 5.21 -12.92
CA ARG A 137 6.79 5.07 -14.38
C ARG A 137 5.86 3.97 -14.92
N SER A 138 5.44 3.05 -14.06
CA SER A 138 4.45 2.01 -14.34
C SER A 138 3.22 2.20 -13.47
N GLY A 139 2.04 1.88 -13.98
CA GLY A 139 0.78 1.88 -13.21
C GLY A 139 0.72 0.84 -12.09
N ASP A 140 1.77 0.07 -11.89
CA ASP A 140 1.84 -1.11 -11.03
C ASP A 140 1.47 -0.83 -9.57
N ALA A 141 1.89 0.33 -9.03
CA ALA A 141 1.51 0.71 -7.67
C ALA A 141 -0.01 0.96 -7.52
N LEU A 142 -0.65 1.48 -8.57
CA LEU A 142 -2.11 1.67 -8.59
C LEU A 142 -2.83 0.32 -8.71
N TYR A 143 -2.36 -0.56 -9.57
CA TYR A 143 -2.93 -1.89 -9.73
C TYR A 143 -2.79 -2.72 -8.45
N ALA A 144 -1.63 -2.65 -7.78
CA ALA A 144 -1.41 -3.25 -6.47
C ALA A 144 -2.33 -2.66 -5.39
N ALA A 145 -2.59 -1.36 -5.42
CA ALA A 145 -3.54 -0.71 -4.49
C ALA A 145 -4.99 -1.15 -4.75
N CYS A 146 -5.40 -1.32 -6.01
CA CYS A 146 -6.72 -1.87 -6.35
C CYS A 146 -6.87 -3.32 -5.86
N LEU A 147 -5.84 -4.16 -6.06
CA LEU A 147 -5.81 -5.53 -5.54
C LEU A 147 -5.86 -5.57 -4.01
N TYR A 148 -5.12 -4.70 -3.33
CA TYR A 148 -5.20 -4.60 -1.87
C TYR A 148 -6.62 -4.34 -1.38
N VAL A 149 -7.30 -3.37 -1.98
CA VAL A 149 -8.68 -3.01 -1.63
C VAL A 149 -9.62 -4.20 -1.88
N ALA A 150 -9.49 -4.85 -3.03
CA ALA A 150 -10.31 -6.02 -3.39
C ALA A 150 -10.06 -7.21 -2.45
N CYS A 151 -8.81 -7.52 -2.13
CA CYS A 151 -8.44 -8.59 -1.20
C CYS A 151 -9.02 -8.34 0.19
N ARG A 152 -8.94 -7.11 0.71
CA ARG A 152 -9.50 -6.77 2.02
C ARG A 152 -11.01 -6.94 2.05
N ARG A 153 -11.71 -6.45 1.04
CA ARG A 153 -13.17 -6.58 0.94
C ARG A 153 -13.63 -8.03 0.74
N ALA A 154 -12.74 -8.88 0.26
CA ALA A 154 -12.99 -10.32 0.12
C ALA A 154 -12.63 -11.13 1.38
N GLY A 155 -12.16 -10.49 2.46
CA GLY A 155 -11.72 -11.20 3.68
C GLY A 155 -10.43 -11.98 3.54
N ALA A 156 -9.67 -11.76 2.45
CA ALA A 156 -8.39 -12.43 2.19
C ALA A 156 -7.25 -11.40 2.02
N PRO A 157 -6.92 -10.64 3.08
CA PRO A 157 -5.97 -9.54 2.97
C PRO A 157 -4.57 -10.00 2.56
N ARG A 158 -3.88 -9.17 1.78
CA ARG A 158 -2.47 -9.33 1.40
C ARG A 158 -1.64 -8.24 2.06
N THR A 159 -0.41 -8.58 2.43
CA THR A 159 0.52 -7.59 3.00
C THR A 159 1.05 -6.65 1.91
N PHE A 160 1.48 -5.47 2.29
CA PHE A 160 2.15 -4.54 1.36
C PHE A 160 3.41 -5.12 0.72
N LYS A 161 4.10 -6.03 1.43
CA LYS A 161 5.31 -6.68 0.92
C LYS A 161 4.96 -7.69 -0.19
N GLU A 162 3.92 -8.49 0.01
CA GLU A 162 3.42 -9.42 -1.02
C GLU A 162 2.99 -8.67 -2.28
N LEU A 163 2.22 -7.59 -2.10
CA LEU A 163 1.75 -6.77 -3.22
C LEU A 163 2.90 -6.11 -3.97
N ALA A 164 3.87 -5.53 -3.25
CA ALA A 164 5.05 -4.93 -3.87
C ALA A 164 5.87 -5.98 -4.66
N ALA A 165 6.05 -7.18 -4.09
CA ALA A 165 6.75 -8.28 -4.75
C ALA A 165 6.01 -8.81 -6.00
N ALA A 166 4.69 -8.70 -6.03
CA ALA A 166 3.87 -9.12 -7.16
C ALA A 166 3.89 -8.13 -8.34
N THR A 167 4.39 -6.91 -8.19
CA THR A 167 4.58 -5.97 -9.30
C THR A 167 5.66 -6.47 -10.26
N ARG A 168 5.64 -6.00 -11.53
CA ARG A 168 6.52 -6.52 -12.59
C ARG A 168 7.99 -6.55 -12.20
N ASP A 169 8.45 -5.45 -11.61
CA ASP A 169 9.88 -5.27 -11.28
C ASP A 169 10.13 -5.30 -9.77
N GLY A 170 9.13 -5.65 -8.96
CA GLY A 170 9.21 -5.48 -7.50
C GLY A 170 9.40 -4.02 -7.07
N ALA A 171 9.26 -3.09 -8.04
CA ALA A 171 9.66 -1.69 -7.90
C ALA A 171 8.59 -0.82 -7.25
N ALA A 172 7.35 -1.31 -7.10
CA ALA A 172 6.30 -0.53 -6.45
C ALA A 172 6.64 -0.33 -4.97
N SER A 173 6.84 0.92 -4.60
CA SER A 173 7.11 1.28 -3.22
C SER A 173 5.88 1.00 -2.35
N ARG A 174 6.07 0.34 -1.21
CA ARG A 174 5.01 0.17 -0.19
C ARG A 174 4.38 1.49 0.22
N LYS A 175 5.15 2.57 0.21
CA LYS A 175 4.68 3.93 0.50
C LYS A 175 3.73 4.45 -0.57
N ASP A 176 4.03 4.19 -1.85
CA ASP A 176 3.18 4.62 -2.95
C ASP A 176 1.90 3.81 -3.01
N ILE A 177 1.96 2.50 -2.79
CA ILE A 177 0.77 1.64 -2.64
C ILE A 177 -0.12 2.20 -1.51
N GLY A 178 0.43 2.49 -0.33
CA GLY A 178 -0.33 3.04 0.81
C GLY A 178 -0.98 4.39 0.51
N ARG A 179 -0.29 5.28 -0.19
CA ARG A 179 -0.84 6.57 -0.64
C ARG A 179 -2.01 6.39 -1.62
N LEU A 180 -1.86 5.47 -2.56
CA LEU A 180 -2.88 5.19 -3.56
C LEU A 180 -4.10 4.51 -2.95
N ILE A 181 -3.95 3.64 -1.97
CA ILE A 181 -5.07 3.08 -1.20
C ILE A 181 -5.87 4.21 -0.51
N THR A 182 -5.19 5.14 0.13
CA THR A 182 -5.85 6.30 0.76
C THR A 182 -6.61 7.14 -0.26
N LEU A 183 -6.03 7.34 -1.45
CA LEU A 183 -6.67 8.05 -2.55
C LEU A 183 -7.89 7.30 -3.09
N ILE A 184 -7.79 5.98 -3.31
CA ILE A 184 -8.89 5.12 -3.74
C ILE A 184 -10.05 5.22 -2.75
N ARG A 185 -9.77 5.03 -1.47
CA ARG A 185 -10.79 5.11 -0.41
C ARG A 185 -11.53 6.45 -0.39
N LYS A 186 -10.77 7.54 -0.53
CA LYS A 186 -11.35 8.89 -0.55
C LYS A 186 -12.22 9.13 -1.79
N ARG A 187 -11.83 8.60 -2.95
CA ARG A 187 -12.53 8.85 -4.20
C ARG A 187 -13.73 7.95 -4.44
N LEU A 188 -13.64 6.70 -4.00
CA LEU A 188 -14.71 5.72 -4.12
C LEU A 188 -15.58 5.67 -2.87
N GLY A 189 -15.33 6.52 -1.89
CA GLY A 189 -16.19 6.74 -0.74
C GLY A 189 -17.49 7.42 -1.11
N ASP A 190 -18.35 7.60 -0.13
CA ASP A 190 -19.63 8.26 -0.30
C ASP A 190 -19.44 9.75 -0.60
N GLU A 191 -19.94 10.19 -1.76
CA GLU A 191 -19.89 11.60 -2.17
C GLU A 191 -20.84 12.46 -1.31
N ALA A 192 -21.93 11.88 -0.81
CA ALA A 192 -22.92 12.60 -0.02
C ALA A 192 -22.49 12.81 1.43
N GLY A 193 -21.73 11.86 2.02
CA GLY A 193 -21.29 11.91 3.42
C GLY A 193 -19.84 12.32 3.62
N GLY A 194 -19.04 12.39 2.56
CA GLY A 194 -17.59 12.66 2.65
C GLY A 194 -16.79 11.54 3.31
N GLU A 195 -17.43 10.40 3.57
CA GLU A 195 -16.79 9.25 4.20
C GLU A 195 -15.91 8.47 3.20
N ALA A 196 -14.75 8.03 3.68
CA ALA A 196 -13.87 7.18 2.91
C ALA A 196 -14.48 5.78 2.76
N MET A 197 -14.33 5.16 1.58
CA MET A 197 -14.80 3.80 1.33
C MET A 197 -14.32 2.84 2.41
N ASP A 198 -15.23 2.10 3.00
CA ASP A 198 -14.88 1.02 3.93
C ASP A 198 -14.26 -0.16 3.17
N ILE A 199 -13.12 -0.59 3.65
CA ILE A 199 -12.38 -1.75 3.14
C ILE A 199 -12.24 -2.87 4.19
N GLY A 200 -12.99 -2.77 5.27
CA GLY A 200 -12.95 -3.72 6.39
C GLY A 200 -11.75 -3.53 7.32
N VAL A 201 -11.75 -4.25 8.42
CA VAL A 201 -10.66 -4.31 9.39
C VAL A 201 -9.87 -5.59 9.13
N VAL A 202 -8.54 -5.50 9.11
CA VAL A 202 -7.64 -6.66 9.01
C VAL A 202 -7.26 -7.13 10.40
N ARG A 203 -7.36 -8.43 10.63
CA ARG A 203 -7.04 -9.10 11.87
C ARG A 203 -5.86 -10.07 11.68
N ALA A 204 -5.17 -10.40 12.76
CA ALA A 204 -4.09 -11.38 12.70
C ALA A 204 -4.60 -12.77 12.23
N ALA A 205 -5.82 -13.14 12.63
CA ALA A 205 -6.45 -14.39 12.22
C ALA A 205 -6.61 -14.52 10.68
N ASP A 206 -6.77 -13.41 9.95
CA ASP A 206 -6.97 -13.41 8.50
C ASP A 206 -5.72 -13.84 7.71
N TYR A 207 -4.57 -13.88 8.36
CA TYR A 207 -3.31 -14.31 7.75
C TYR A 207 -2.93 -15.76 8.07
N MET A 208 -3.54 -16.37 9.09
CA MET A 208 -3.07 -17.64 9.68
C MET A 208 -3.09 -18.80 8.70
N GLU A 209 -4.16 -18.96 7.95
CA GLU A 209 -4.30 -20.02 6.96
C GLU A 209 -3.19 -19.96 5.90
N ARG A 210 -2.99 -18.78 5.31
CA ARG A 210 -2.00 -18.59 4.27
C ARG A 210 -0.56 -18.72 4.79
N PHE A 211 -0.26 -18.10 5.92
CA PHE A 211 1.07 -18.19 6.50
C PHE A 211 1.36 -19.60 7.02
N GLY A 212 0.36 -20.26 7.59
CA GLY A 212 0.47 -21.65 8.00
C GLY A 212 0.75 -22.59 6.84
N ALA A 213 0.03 -22.42 5.72
CA ALA A 213 0.27 -23.18 4.50
C ALA A 213 1.70 -22.99 3.95
N LEU A 214 2.22 -21.75 3.95
CA LEU A 214 3.59 -21.45 3.55
C LEU A 214 4.66 -22.08 4.46
N LEU A 215 4.31 -22.38 5.71
CA LEU A 215 5.18 -23.01 6.71
C LEU A 215 4.94 -24.52 6.85
N GLY A 216 4.08 -25.09 6.03
CA GLY A 216 3.74 -26.53 6.09
C GLY A 216 3.04 -26.95 7.38
N MET A 217 2.28 -26.05 8.00
CA MET A 217 1.47 -26.36 9.18
C MET A 217 0.26 -27.21 8.78
N GLY A 218 -0.07 -28.20 9.63
CA GLY A 218 -1.29 -28.99 9.44
C GLY A 218 -2.55 -28.20 9.82
N ASP A 219 -3.72 -28.72 9.40
CA ASP A 219 -5.01 -28.05 9.61
C ASP A 219 -5.32 -27.79 11.09
N ASP A 220 -4.96 -28.74 11.97
CA ASP A 220 -5.14 -28.59 13.42
C ASP A 220 -4.28 -27.46 13.99
N GLU A 221 -3.06 -27.33 13.50
CA GLU A 221 -2.14 -26.28 13.90
C GLU A 221 -2.60 -24.91 13.39
N VAL A 222 -3.07 -24.84 12.14
CA VAL A 222 -3.65 -23.62 11.57
C VAL A 222 -4.88 -23.19 12.38
N ARG A 223 -5.76 -24.13 12.76
CA ARG A 223 -6.90 -23.82 13.63
C ARG A 223 -6.46 -23.31 15.00
N ALA A 224 -5.45 -23.93 15.61
CA ALA A 224 -4.93 -23.50 16.90
C ALA A 224 -4.36 -22.07 16.86
N VAL A 225 -3.59 -21.72 15.84
CA VAL A 225 -3.06 -20.33 15.72
C VAL A 225 -4.16 -19.32 15.35
N GLN A 226 -5.17 -19.71 14.58
CA GLN A 226 -6.34 -18.87 14.33
C GLN A 226 -7.10 -18.56 15.61
N GLU A 227 -7.34 -19.58 16.44
CA GLU A 227 -8.02 -19.43 17.72
C GLU A 227 -7.19 -18.58 18.69
N ALA A 228 -5.87 -18.79 18.76
CA ALA A 228 -4.97 -17.96 19.55
C ALA A 228 -5.02 -16.48 19.11
N ALA A 229 -5.09 -16.22 17.81
CA ALA A 229 -5.22 -14.87 17.30
C ALA A 229 -6.55 -14.20 17.66
N ARG A 230 -7.65 -14.96 17.67
CA ARG A 230 -8.96 -14.47 18.13
C ARG A 230 -8.94 -14.16 19.62
N ARG A 231 -8.48 -15.09 20.46
CA ARG A 231 -8.35 -14.89 21.91
C ARG A 231 -7.50 -13.66 22.22
N MET A 232 -6.39 -13.50 21.51
CA MET A 232 -5.55 -12.33 21.68
C MET A 232 -6.29 -11.04 21.37
N GLN A 233 -7.04 -10.99 20.27
CA GLN A 233 -7.80 -9.81 19.88
C GLN A 233 -8.91 -9.48 20.89
N ASP A 234 -9.56 -10.49 21.46
CA ASP A 234 -10.71 -10.31 22.35
C ASP A 234 -10.30 -9.98 23.79
N GLN A 235 -9.10 -10.42 24.23
CA GLN A 235 -8.70 -10.37 25.62
C GLN A 235 -7.47 -9.51 25.90
N LEU A 236 -6.72 -9.11 24.85
CA LEU A 236 -5.48 -8.35 25.00
C LEU A 236 -5.50 -7.08 24.15
N ASP A 237 -5.13 -5.93 24.74
CA ASP A 237 -4.94 -4.67 24.01
C ASP A 237 -3.52 -4.60 23.40
N VAL A 238 -3.25 -5.45 22.40
CA VAL A 238 -1.96 -5.44 21.71
C VAL A 238 -2.04 -4.54 20.47
N ARG A 239 -1.39 -3.38 20.53
CA ARG A 239 -1.38 -2.38 19.46
C ARG A 239 -0.24 -2.58 18.46
N ARG A 240 -0.31 -3.67 17.68
CA ARG A 240 0.67 -4.00 16.65
C ARG A 240 0.00 -4.22 15.30
N ASN A 241 0.81 -4.21 14.25
CA ASN A 241 0.33 -4.58 12.92
C ASN A 241 -0.14 -6.04 12.92
N PRO A 242 -1.29 -6.34 12.32
CA PRO A 242 -1.85 -7.69 12.29
C PRO A 242 -0.92 -8.75 11.70
N ASP A 243 -0.13 -8.41 10.67
CA ASP A 243 0.88 -9.29 10.08
C ASP A 243 1.99 -9.66 11.07
N SER A 244 2.47 -8.68 11.84
CA SER A 244 3.52 -8.88 12.85
C SER A 244 3.03 -9.73 14.01
N THR A 245 1.77 -9.52 14.39
CA THR A 245 1.09 -10.31 15.42
C THR A 245 0.88 -11.76 14.96
N ALA A 246 0.42 -11.95 13.72
CA ALA A 246 0.26 -13.27 13.12
C ALA A 246 1.59 -14.04 13.10
N ALA A 247 2.66 -13.39 12.63
CA ALA A 247 3.98 -13.99 12.60
C ALA A 247 4.50 -14.40 13.98
N ALA A 248 4.24 -13.61 15.03
CA ALA A 248 4.67 -13.93 16.39
C ALA A 248 3.88 -15.10 16.99
N ILE A 249 2.56 -15.16 16.75
CA ILE A 249 1.72 -16.28 17.21
C ILE A 249 2.13 -17.59 16.53
N ILE A 250 2.37 -17.56 15.22
CA ILE A 250 2.85 -18.71 14.46
C ILE A 250 4.22 -19.16 14.97
N TYR A 251 5.16 -18.23 15.18
CA TYR A 251 6.47 -18.54 15.73
C TYR A 251 6.35 -19.22 17.10
N MET A 252 5.48 -18.72 17.98
CA MET A 252 5.21 -19.30 19.31
C MET A 252 4.63 -20.71 19.20
N ALA A 253 3.70 -20.97 18.29
CA ALA A 253 3.13 -22.29 18.07
C ALA A 253 4.19 -23.28 17.57
N MET A 254 5.04 -22.86 16.65
CA MET A 254 6.14 -23.67 16.12
C MET A 254 7.18 -24.00 17.20
N GLU A 255 7.51 -23.08 18.10
CA GLU A 255 8.40 -23.34 19.23
C GLU A 255 7.83 -24.40 20.17
N LYS A 256 6.54 -24.32 20.48
CA LYS A 256 5.86 -25.32 21.32
C LYS A 256 5.87 -26.72 20.70
N ARG A 257 5.73 -26.81 19.37
CA ARG A 257 5.74 -28.08 18.65
C ARG A 257 7.13 -28.71 18.55
N ALA A 258 8.15 -27.88 18.31
CA ALA A 258 9.46 -28.38 17.88
C ALA A 258 10.29 -29.03 18.98
N GLY A 259 9.93 -28.88 20.26
CA GLY A 259 10.70 -29.42 21.37
C GLY A 259 12.17 -28.97 21.33
N ALA A 260 13.02 -29.77 20.73
CA ALA A 260 14.45 -29.45 20.51
C ALA A 260 14.82 -29.12 19.06
N ALA A 261 13.96 -29.39 18.09
CA ALA A 261 14.20 -29.07 16.70
C ALA A 261 13.83 -27.58 16.46
N ARG A 262 14.83 -26.74 16.24
CA ARG A 262 14.72 -25.30 16.14
C ARG A 262 13.75 -24.88 15.03
N SER A 263 12.55 -24.45 15.39
CA SER A 263 11.73 -23.64 14.50
C SER A 263 12.49 -22.35 14.22
N SER A 264 12.86 -22.15 12.96
CA SER A 264 13.68 -21.00 12.61
C SER A 264 12.79 -19.77 12.50
N ILE A 265 13.05 -18.75 13.31
CA ILE A 265 12.43 -17.42 13.15
C ILE A 265 12.65 -16.87 11.72
N ARG A 266 13.72 -17.34 11.07
CA ARG A 266 14.04 -17.00 9.70
C ARG A 266 13.00 -17.56 8.71
N ASP A 267 12.53 -18.79 8.95
CA ASP A 267 11.51 -19.41 8.10
C ASP A 267 10.20 -18.64 8.22
N VAL A 268 9.80 -18.29 9.46
CA VAL A 268 8.63 -17.43 9.70
C VAL A 268 8.80 -16.07 9.04
N SER A 269 9.98 -15.45 9.16
CA SER A 269 10.28 -14.16 8.51
C SER A 269 10.19 -14.25 6.98
N THR A 270 10.65 -15.35 6.41
CA THR A 270 10.59 -15.58 4.95
C THR A 270 9.15 -15.77 4.49
N ALA A 271 8.39 -16.62 5.16
CA ALA A 271 7.00 -16.94 4.80
C ALA A 271 6.05 -15.74 4.98
N THR A 272 6.18 -15.03 6.11
CA THR A 272 5.28 -13.91 6.43
C THR A 272 5.74 -12.57 5.83
N GLY A 273 7.01 -12.49 5.47
CA GLY A 273 7.61 -11.25 5.03
C GLY A 273 7.87 -10.23 6.16
N VAL A 274 7.63 -10.57 7.41
CA VAL A 274 7.89 -9.74 8.59
C VAL A 274 9.36 -9.88 9.01
N ALA A 275 10.03 -8.77 9.32
CA ALA A 275 11.44 -8.82 9.73
C ALA A 275 11.61 -9.57 11.05
N GLU A 276 12.68 -10.38 11.20
CA GLU A 276 12.96 -11.17 12.40
C GLU A 276 12.92 -10.35 13.69
N ASN A 277 13.50 -9.14 13.67
CA ASN A 277 13.47 -8.27 14.85
C ASN A 277 12.06 -7.84 15.23
N THR A 278 11.19 -7.62 14.25
CA THR A 278 9.78 -7.30 14.47
C THR A 278 9.05 -8.50 15.08
N ILE A 279 9.32 -9.71 14.58
CA ILE A 279 8.77 -10.95 15.15
C ILE A 279 9.23 -11.13 16.58
N LYS A 280 10.53 -10.96 16.87
CA LYS A 280 11.10 -11.05 18.24
C LYS A 280 10.46 -10.05 19.19
N GLN A 281 10.24 -8.82 18.74
CA GLN A 281 9.59 -7.79 19.57
C GLN A 281 8.11 -8.15 19.86
N ALA A 282 7.37 -8.58 18.83
CA ALA A 282 5.98 -9.00 18.99
C ALA A 282 5.89 -10.24 19.88
N TYR A 283 6.78 -11.22 19.70
CA TYR A 283 6.86 -12.41 20.52
C TYR A 283 7.09 -12.09 22.02
N ARG A 284 8.03 -11.20 22.34
CA ARG A 284 8.29 -10.79 23.74
C ARG A 284 7.08 -10.17 24.42
N GLU A 285 6.26 -9.48 23.66
CA GLU A 285 5.03 -8.85 24.19
C GLU A 285 3.91 -9.86 24.38
N ILE A 286 3.83 -10.89 23.51
CA ILE A 286 2.75 -11.86 23.51
C ILE A 286 3.08 -13.09 24.37
N SER A 287 4.37 -13.47 24.48
CA SER A 287 4.80 -14.71 25.15
C SER A 287 4.37 -14.83 26.62
N PRO A 288 4.24 -13.77 27.44
CA PRO A 288 3.70 -13.88 28.79
C PRO A 288 2.25 -14.41 28.81
N HIS A 289 1.53 -14.27 27.72
CA HIS A 289 0.13 -14.70 27.58
C HIS A 289 -0.02 -16.06 26.89
N ALA A 290 1.06 -16.81 26.72
CA ALA A 290 1.07 -18.09 25.98
C ALA A 290 0.06 -19.13 26.51
N VAL A 291 -0.17 -19.16 27.83
CA VAL A 291 -1.18 -20.04 28.45
C VAL A 291 -2.59 -19.62 28.05
N LEU A 292 -2.87 -18.30 28.02
CA LEU A 292 -4.16 -17.77 27.58
C LEU A 292 -4.44 -18.12 26.13
N LEU A 293 -3.42 -18.04 25.28
CA LEU A 293 -3.57 -18.20 23.83
C LEU A 293 -3.70 -19.68 23.41
N PHE A 294 -2.98 -20.59 24.07
CA PHE A 294 -2.85 -21.98 23.65
C PHE A 294 -3.23 -23.01 24.76
N GLY A 295 -3.72 -22.53 25.88
CA GLY A 295 -4.12 -23.35 27.04
C GLY A 295 -5.47 -24.03 26.92
#